data_0370670e10649830b63c70d0ab20918e
#
_entry.id   0370670e10649830b63c70d0ab20918e
#
_cell.length_a   1.000
_cell.length_b   1.000
_cell.length_c   1.000
_cell.angle_alpha   90.00
_cell.angle_beta   90.00
_cell.angle_gamma   90.00
#
_symmetry.space_group_name_H-M   'P 1'
#
loop_
_entity.id
_entity.type
_entity.pdbx_description
1 polymer ?
#
loop_
_entity_poly.entity_id
_entity_poly.type
_entity_poly.pdbx_seq_one_letter_code
_entity_poly.pdbx_strand_id
1 'polypeptide(L)'
;FKWIGRLNQAILGWKIRKAIGELNYEKPIIWTFLHQTAKVIDAINHSASIYHCVDDWPELLPMAKMGNPEQIKHDEWALIIRVGTIFTVSDKLLSHYQLPVGKVHFIPNGVDTTLFNPDDLPGTVLTEMSNLPRPIIGFSGSLGRWIDIDLIIQTARSFPAASVVIIGLNEKNPETQKLAGEKNIHFLGMKSRSEVPNYIREFDVCLMPFARTSVGQGLLPLKLFEYLSMGKPIIATNSGSLEIFRDVLYLADDSSMFIQQVKLAISEVDASLVRKRREKAHEYSWPARIQAYDSAISQSIDSKKIN
;
A
#
# COMPACT_ATOMS: atom_id res chain seq x y z
N PHE A 1 16.51 17.65 -20.55
CA PHE A 1 17.71 17.29 -19.77
C PHE A 1 17.95 15.77 -19.65
N LYS A 2 17.77 14.99 -20.77
CA LYS A 2 18.00 13.52 -20.80
C LYS A 2 19.44 13.13 -20.43
N TRP A 3 20.42 14.01 -20.70
CA TRP A 3 21.84 13.74 -20.38
C TRP A 3 22.13 13.76 -18.87
N ILE A 4 21.42 14.62 -18.09
CA ILE A 4 21.56 14.66 -16.61
C ILE A 4 21.12 13.33 -16.00
N GLY A 5 19.99 12.78 -16.45
CA GLY A 5 19.52 11.47 -15.99
C GLY A 5 20.53 10.35 -16.32
N ARG A 6 21.13 10.39 -17.52
CA ARG A 6 22.18 9.42 -17.91
C ARG A 6 23.43 9.55 -17.04
N LEU A 7 23.85 10.78 -16.73
CA LEU A 7 25.00 11.04 -15.86
C LEU A 7 24.72 10.54 -14.43
N ASN A 8 23.55 10.84 -13.88
CA ASN A 8 23.15 10.38 -12.54
C ASN A 8 23.15 8.84 -12.44
N GLN A 9 22.65 8.13 -13.45
CA GLN A 9 22.68 6.67 -13.47
C GLN A 9 24.11 6.11 -13.59
N ALA A 10 24.98 6.75 -14.35
CA ALA A 10 26.39 6.36 -14.44
C ALA A 10 27.13 6.56 -13.11
N ILE A 11 26.89 7.70 -12.43
CA ILE A 11 27.46 7.98 -11.09
C ILE A 11 26.93 6.96 -10.08
N LEU A 12 25.63 6.67 -10.09
CA LEU A 12 25.01 5.68 -9.21
C LEU A 12 25.61 4.30 -9.42
N GLY A 13 25.71 3.85 -10.68
CA GLY A 13 26.33 2.57 -11.02
C GLY A 13 27.80 2.49 -10.58
N TRP A 14 28.55 3.60 -10.70
CA TRP A 14 29.94 3.65 -10.21
C TRP A 14 30.02 3.54 -8.68
N LYS A 15 29.18 4.30 -7.96
CA LYS A 15 29.12 4.23 -6.48
C LYS A 15 28.75 2.85 -5.97
N ILE A 16 27.77 2.20 -6.62
CA ILE A 16 27.36 0.85 -6.23
C ILE A 16 28.49 -0.17 -6.49
N ARG A 17 29.16 -0.11 -7.65
CA ARG A 17 30.31 -0.99 -7.91
C ARG A 17 31.43 -0.79 -6.88
N LYS A 18 31.70 0.45 -6.50
CA LYS A 18 32.69 0.74 -5.45
C LYS A 18 32.29 0.10 -4.12
N ALA A 19 31.04 0.26 -3.68
CA ALA A 19 30.52 -0.35 -2.46
C ALA A 19 30.56 -1.89 -2.51
N ILE A 20 30.21 -2.50 -3.65
CA ILE A 20 30.29 -3.95 -3.86
C ILE A 20 31.73 -4.44 -3.67
N GLY A 21 32.72 -3.72 -4.23
CA GLY A 21 34.13 -4.03 -4.06
C GLY A 21 34.61 -3.87 -2.61
N GLU A 22 34.22 -2.81 -1.92
CA GLU A 22 34.56 -2.57 -0.52
C GLU A 22 33.96 -3.65 0.42
N LEU A 23 32.78 -4.18 0.08
CA LEU A 23 32.08 -5.24 0.83
C LEU A 23 32.49 -6.64 0.41
N ASN A 24 33.40 -6.80 -0.58
CA ASN A 24 33.86 -8.08 -1.11
C ASN A 24 32.73 -8.99 -1.65
N TYR A 25 31.67 -8.43 -2.22
CA TYR A 25 30.65 -9.21 -2.91
C TYR A 25 31.09 -9.52 -4.35
N GLU A 26 31.06 -10.79 -4.74
CA GLU A 26 31.42 -11.21 -6.11
C GLU A 26 30.27 -11.04 -7.09
N LYS A 27 29.08 -11.56 -6.76
CA LYS A 27 27.87 -11.55 -7.60
C LYS A 27 26.63 -11.28 -6.74
N PRO A 28 26.39 -10.04 -6.30
CA PRO A 28 25.25 -9.70 -5.48
C PRO A 28 23.93 -9.94 -6.23
N ILE A 29 22.84 -10.09 -5.48
CA ILE A 29 21.48 -9.91 -6.00
C ILE A 29 21.18 -8.41 -6.05
N ILE A 30 20.73 -7.91 -7.20
CA ILE A 30 20.28 -6.54 -7.34
C ILE A 30 18.75 -6.51 -7.18
N TRP A 31 18.27 -5.76 -6.19
CA TRP A 31 16.85 -5.55 -5.95
C TRP A 31 16.54 -4.05 -6.03
N THR A 32 15.73 -3.65 -7.00
CA THR A 32 15.37 -2.25 -7.21
C THR A 32 13.87 -2.02 -7.17
N PHE A 33 13.47 -0.89 -6.62
CA PHE A 33 12.10 -0.37 -6.63
C PHE A 33 11.93 0.78 -7.66
N LEU A 34 13.02 1.28 -8.21
CA LEU A 34 13.02 2.47 -9.05
C LEU A 34 13.02 2.11 -10.52
N HIS A 35 12.01 2.55 -11.25
CA HIS A 35 11.82 2.32 -12.69
C HIS A 35 12.98 2.82 -13.59
N GLN A 36 13.83 3.74 -13.08
CA GLN A 36 14.90 4.38 -13.86
C GLN A 36 16.24 3.64 -13.81
N THR A 37 16.35 2.45 -13.20
CA THR A 37 17.63 1.80 -12.87
C THR A 37 18.16 0.84 -13.94
N ALA A 38 17.58 0.80 -15.13
CA ALA A 38 17.96 -0.10 -16.21
C ALA A 38 19.49 -0.13 -16.49
N LYS A 39 20.13 1.04 -16.57
CA LYS A 39 21.58 1.15 -16.81
C LYS A 39 22.43 0.74 -15.60
N VAL A 40 21.89 0.82 -14.41
CA VAL A 40 22.56 0.34 -13.19
C VAL A 40 22.63 -1.17 -13.22
N ILE A 41 21.56 -1.85 -13.64
CA ILE A 41 21.55 -3.31 -13.84
C ILE A 41 22.65 -3.74 -14.83
N ASP A 42 22.71 -3.07 -16.01
CA ASP A 42 23.71 -3.37 -17.04
C ASP A 42 25.17 -3.17 -16.54
N ALA A 43 25.35 -2.25 -15.58
CA ALA A 43 26.69 -1.86 -15.10
C ALA A 43 27.26 -2.77 -14.02
N ILE A 44 26.49 -3.70 -13.46
CA ILE A 44 26.88 -4.49 -12.28
C ILE A 44 26.85 -5.98 -12.62
N ASN A 45 27.98 -6.69 -12.32
CA ASN A 45 27.99 -8.15 -12.37
C ASN A 45 27.16 -8.70 -11.20
N HIS A 46 26.10 -9.47 -11.49
CA HIS A 46 25.12 -9.90 -10.50
C HIS A 46 24.65 -11.33 -10.74
N SER A 47 24.24 -12.04 -9.69
CA SER A 47 23.65 -13.39 -9.77
C SER A 47 22.19 -13.34 -10.20
N ALA A 48 21.42 -12.40 -9.67
CA ALA A 48 20.04 -12.15 -10.02
C ALA A 48 19.73 -10.64 -10.01
N SER A 49 18.74 -10.24 -10.81
CA SER A 49 18.24 -8.87 -10.86
C SER A 49 16.71 -8.88 -10.74
N ILE A 50 16.20 -8.06 -9.81
CA ILE A 50 14.82 -8.02 -9.41
C ILE A 50 14.31 -6.58 -9.53
N TYR A 51 13.18 -6.41 -10.22
CA TYR A 51 12.38 -5.20 -10.15
C TYR A 51 11.16 -5.46 -9.27
N HIS A 52 11.01 -4.70 -8.20
CA HIS A 52 9.86 -4.75 -7.32
C HIS A 52 8.95 -3.54 -7.61
N CYS A 53 7.92 -3.76 -8.40
CA CYS A 53 6.94 -2.76 -8.78
C CYS A 53 5.90 -2.63 -7.65
N VAL A 54 6.00 -1.55 -6.89
CA VAL A 54 5.14 -1.26 -5.73
C VAL A 54 4.07 -0.22 -6.02
N ASP A 55 4.25 0.56 -7.09
CA ASP A 55 3.37 1.66 -7.48
C ASP A 55 3.20 1.72 -9.00
N ASP A 56 2.11 2.29 -9.46
CA ASP A 56 1.90 2.68 -10.87
C ASP A 56 2.64 3.99 -11.14
N TRP A 57 3.95 3.89 -11.40
CA TRP A 57 4.82 5.04 -11.62
C TRP A 57 4.34 5.97 -12.74
N PRO A 58 3.89 5.46 -13.92
CA PRO A 58 3.37 6.27 -15.00
C PRO A 58 2.15 7.11 -14.62
N GLU A 59 1.33 6.66 -13.70
CA GLU A 59 0.17 7.42 -13.20
C GLU A 59 0.50 8.28 -11.98
N LEU A 60 1.22 7.72 -11.02
CA LEU A 60 1.49 8.37 -9.73
C LEU A 60 2.39 9.61 -9.87
N LEU A 61 3.51 9.51 -10.59
CA LEU A 61 4.48 10.61 -10.68
C LEU A 61 3.94 11.86 -11.39
N PRO A 62 3.19 11.75 -12.50
CA PRO A 62 2.54 12.92 -13.12
C PRO A 62 1.52 13.60 -12.21
N MET A 63 0.77 12.83 -11.39
CA MET A 63 -0.14 13.41 -10.39
C MET A 63 0.61 14.26 -9.36
N ALA A 64 1.83 13.86 -9.01
CA ALA A 64 2.74 14.63 -8.15
C ALA A 64 3.50 15.74 -8.91
N LYS A 65 3.20 15.97 -10.20
CA LYS A 65 3.94 16.88 -11.10
C LYS A 65 5.42 16.49 -11.28
N MET A 66 5.71 15.21 -11.17
CA MET A 66 7.06 14.64 -11.28
C MET A 66 7.19 13.75 -12.53
N GLY A 67 7.60 14.34 -13.64
CA GLY A 67 7.93 13.62 -14.85
C GLY A 67 6.81 13.55 -15.91
N ASN A 68 7.15 12.98 -17.03
CA ASN A 68 6.26 12.75 -18.17
C ASN A 68 5.86 11.27 -18.22
N PRO A 69 4.56 10.92 -18.32
CA PRO A 69 4.10 9.53 -18.30
C PRO A 69 4.78 8.64 -19.33
N GLU A 70 4.93 9.11 -20.56
CA GLU A 70 5.54 8.33 -21.66
C GLU A 70 7.03 8.07 -21.43
N GLN A 71 7.75 9.04 -20.84
CA GLN A 71 9.15 8.83 -20.49
C GLN A 71 9.27 7.83 -19.34
N ILE A 72 8.37 7.87 -18.35
CA ILE A 72 8.34 6.95 -17.23
C ILE A 72 8.06 5.52 -17.72
N LYS A 73 7.06 5.33 -18.58
CA LYS A 73 6.76 4.04 -19.23
C LYS A 73 7.96 3.51 -20.02
N HIS A 74 8.62 4.38 -20.78
CA HIS A 74 9.82 3.99 -21.54
C HIS A 74 10.95 3.53 -20.62
N ASP A 75 11.21 4.26 -19.52
CA ASP A 75 12.29 3.94 -18.60
C ASP A 75 11.97 2.66 -17.80
N GLU A 76 10.71 2.47 -17.41
CA GLU A 76 10.24 1.26 -16.76
C GLU A 76 10.31 0.04 -17.68
N TRP A 77 9.88 0.19 -18.94
CA TRP A 77 10.02 -0.88 -19.94
C TRP A 77 11.47 -1.27 -20.15
N ALA A 78 12.38 -0.27 -20.25
CA ALA A 78 13.80 -0.53 -20.36
C ALA A 78 14.38 -1.32 -19.18
N LEU A 79 13.82 -1.16 -17.97
CA LEU A 79 14.17 -1.96 -16.80
C LEU A 79 13.54 -3.36 -16.87
N ILE A 80 12.25 -3.45 -17.17
CA ILE A 80 11.48 -4.69 -17.27
C ILE A 80 12.18 -5.72 -18.18
N ILE A 81 12.65 -5.29 -19.35
CA ILE A 81 13.31 -6.22 -20.29
C ILE A 81 14.69 -6.71 -19.81
N ARG A 82 15.33 -6.03 -18.86
CA ARG A 82 16.68 -6.31 -18.35
C ARG A 82 16.70 -7.19 -17.12
N VAL A 83 15.75 -7.00 -16.22
CA VAL A 83 15.70 -7.79 -14.97
C VAL A 83 15.32 -9.24 -15.23
N GLY A 84 15.79 -10.13 -14.39
CA GLY A 84 15.45 -11.57 -14.46
C GLY A 84 14.07 -11.86 -13.87
N THR A 85 13.69 -11.14 -12.81
CA THR A 85 12.47 -11.38 -12.03
C THR A 85 11.77 -10.06 -11.72
N ILE A 86 10.44 -10.07 -11.74
CA ILE A 86 9.61 -8.93 -11.37
C ILE A 86 8.67 -9.35 -10.25
N PHE A 87 8.65 -8.59 -9.17
CA PHE A 87 7.61 -8.68 -8.15
C PHE A 87 6.63 -7.54 -8.32
N THR A 88 5.33 -7.83 -8.18
CA THR A 88 4.27 -6.81 -8.16
C THR A 88 3.41 -6.98 -6.91
N VAL A 89 3.01 -5.87 -6.33
CA VAL A 89 2.13 -5.86 -5.14
C VAL A 89 0.64 -5.89 -5.51
N SER A 90 0.31 -5.77 -6.80
CA SER A 90 -1.04 -5.87 -7.34
C SER A 90 -0.98 -6.55 -8.72
N ASP A 91 -1.98 -7.33 -9.02
CA ASP A 91 -2.15 -8.00 -10.32
C ASP A 91 -2.39 -7.03 -11.49
N LYS A 92 -2.83 -5.80 -11.17
CA LYS A 92 -3.06 -4.74 -12.18
C LYS A 92 -1.85 -3.89 -12.48
N LEU A 93 -0.88 -3.82 -11.55
CA LEU A 93 0.38 -3.16 -11.84
C LEU A 93 1.02 -3.86 -13.05
N LEU A 94 1.59 -3.10 -13.94
CA LEU A 94 2.21 -3.61 -15.17
C LEU A 94 1.23 -4.26 -16.16
N SER A 95 -0.09 -4.20 -15.94
CA SER A 95 -1.10 -4.77 -16.86
C SER A 95 -1.06 -4.15 -18.28
N HIS A 96 -0.49 -2.95 -18.39
CA HIS A 96 -0.28 -2.28 -19.67
C HIS A 96 0.98 -2.75 -20.43
N TYR A 97 1.76 -3.69 -19.85
CA TYR A 97 2.89 -4.31 -20.52
C TYR A 97 2.57 -5.77 -20.87
N GLN A 98 3.08 -6.21 -22.03
CA GLN A 98 3.07 -7.64 -22.40
C GLN A 98 4.32 -8.30 -21.80
N LEU A 99 4.16 -8.95 -20.66
CA LEU A 99 5.27 -9.52 -19.91
C LEU A 99 5.47 -11.00 -20.22
N PRO A 100 6.72 -11.50 -20.23
CA PRO A 100 7.00 -12.92 -20.40
C PRO A 100 6.40 -13.74 -19.25
N VAL A 101 5.82 -14.89 -19.60
CA VAL A 101 5.29 -15.85 -18.62
C VAL A 101 6.43 -16.33 -17.70
N GLY A 102 6.16 -16.44 -16.42
CA GLY A 102 7.13 -16.91 -15.40
C GLY A 102 8.14 -15.86 -14.92
N LYS A 103 8.13 -14.64 -15.51
CA LYS A 103 8.99 -13.54 -15.07
C LYS A 103 8.38 -12.69 -13.95
N VAL A 104 7.06 -12.66 -13.88
CA VAL A 104 6.30 -11.83 -12.93
C VAL A 104 5.68 -12.69 -11.85
N HIS A 105 5.90 -12.28 -10.61
CA HIS A 105 5.32 -12.89 -9.43
C HIS A 105 4.48 -11.86 -8.69
N PHE A 106 3.20 -12.15 -8.50
CA PHE A 106 2.31 -11.34 -7.67
C PHE A 106 2.52 -11.70 -6.21
N ILE A 107 3.11 -10.78 -5.46
CA ILE A 107 3.34 -10.91 -4.01
C ILE A 107 2.85 -9.62 -3.35
N PRO A 108 1.63 -9.61 -2.80
CA PRO A 108 1.05 -8.45 -2.13
C PRO A 108 1.91 -7.95 -0.96
N ASN A 109 1.67 -6.70 -0.57
CA ASN A 109 2.26 -6.12 0.61
C ASN A 109 2.06 -6.98 1.86
N GLY A 110 3.00 -6.88 2.80
CA GLY A 110 2.94 -7.56 4.09
C GLY A 110 2.52 -6.63 5.22
N VAL A 111 2.12 -7.22 6.33
CA VAL A 111 1.87 -6.54 7.60
C VAL A 111 2.78 -7.08 8.70
N ASP A 112 3.18 -6.19 9.59
CA ASP A 112 3.83 -6.54 10.84
C ASP A 112 2.76 -6.92 11.88
N THR A 113 2.47 -8.23 11.93
CA THR A 113 1.45 -8.77 12.83
C THR A 113 1.84 -8.73 14.32
N THR A 114 3.09 -8.43 14.63
CA THR A 114 3.54 -8.18 16.01
C THR A 114 3.22 -6.75 16.41
N LEU A 115 3.54 -5.78 15.53
CA LEU A 115 3.23 -4.37 15.78
C LEU A 115 1.72 -4.10 15.78
N PHE A 116 0.99 -4.71 14.83
CA PHE A 116 -0.47 -4.57 14.70
C PHE A 116 -1.19 -5.76 15.36
N ASN A 117 -0.87 -5.99 16.65
CA ASN A 117 -1.54 -6.99 17.49
C ASN A 117 -2.33 -6.31 18.62
N PRO A 118 -3.67 -6.34 18.59
CA PRO A 118 -4.48 -5.67 19.61
C PRO A 118 -4.28 -6.23 21.02
N ASP A 119 -3.85 -7.49 21.15
CA ASP A 119 -3.67 -8.17 22.42
C ASP A 119 -2.39 -7.72 23.15
N ASP A 120 -1.39 -7.23 22.41
CA ASP A 120 -0.09 -6.80 22.95
C ASP A 120 -0.01 -5.26 23.13
N LEU A 121 -1.05 -4.52 22.75
CA LEU A 121 -1.04 -3.08 22.90
C LEU A 121 -1.21 -2.67 24.35
N PRO A 122 -0.43 -1.69 24.85
CA PRO A 122 -0.61 -1.14 26.19
C PRO A 122 -2.02 -0.58 26.34
N GLY A 123 -2.63 -0.76 27.52
CA GLY A 123 -3.95 -0.24 27.85
C GLY A 123 -4.05 1.30 27.94
N THR A 124 -3.17 2.01 27.27
CA THR A 124 -3.07 3.48 27.28
C THR A 124 -4.28 4.10 26.62
N VAL A 125 -5.00 4.93 27.35
CA VAL A 125 -6.08 5.76 26.80
C VAL A 125 -5.45 6.91 26.01
N LEU A 126 -5.84 7.05 24.75
CA LEU A 126 -5.41 8.18 23.93
C LEU A 126 -6.22 9.43 24.34
N THR A 127 -5.57 10.38 25.00
CA THR A 127 -6.23 11.60 25.54
C THR A 127 -7.02 12.35 24.47
N GLU A 128 -6.50 12.43 23.25
CA GLU A 128 -7.16 13.11 22.11
C GLU A 128 -8.40 12.38 21.57
N MET A 129 -8.62 11.13 21.96
CA MET A 129 -9.78 10.32 21.55
C MET A 129 -10.73 9.99 22.70
N SER A 130 -10.31 10.19 23.96
CA SER A 130 -11.05 9.75 25.16
C SER A 130 -12.44 10.38 25.31
N ASN A 131 -12.62 11.60 24.80
CA ASN A 131 -13.86 12.36 24.90
C ASN A 131 -14.67 12.39 23.58
N LEU A 132 -14.25 11.66 22.57
CA LEU A 132 -14.94 11.64 21.28
C LEU A 132 -16.21 10.76 21.38
N PRO A 133 -17.36 11.25 20.88
CA PRO A 133 -18.58 10.45 20.78
C PRO A 133 -18.35 9.17 19.98
N ARG A 134 -18.92 8.07 20.46
CA ARG A 134 -18.90 6.79 19.73
C ARG A 134 -20.19 6.61 18.91
N PRO A 135 -20.15 5.83 17.82
CA PRO A 135 -18.98 5.06 17.34
C PRO A 135 -17.89 5.93 16.71
N ILE A 136 -16.64 5.45 16.78
CA ILE A 136 -15.50 6.08 16.11
C ILE A 136 -15.29 5.42 14.75
N ILE A 137 -15.50 6.19 13.70
CA ILE A 137 -15.31 5.79 12.31
C ILE A 137 -13.93 6.28 11.87
N GLY A 138 -12.96 5.37 11.74
CA GLY A 138 -11.55 5.73 11.61
C GLY A 138 -11.00 5.59 10.19
N PHE A 139 -10.08 6.48 9.83
CA PHE A 139 -9.22 6.39 8.65
C PHE A 139 -7.77 6.60 9.05
N SER A 140 -6.88 5.71 8.60
CA SER A 140 -5.43 5.82 8.77
C SER A 140 -4.73 5.88 7.42
N GLY A 141 -3.95 6.94 7.18
CA GLY A 141 -3.13 7.08 5.98
C GLY A 141 -3.15 8.48 5.37
N SER A 142 -2.38 8.65 4.28
CA SER A 142 -2.32 9.91 3.56
C SER A 142 -3.63 10.24 2.86
N LEU A 143 -4.06 11.50 2.95
CA LEU A 143 -5.20 12.07 2.22
C LEU A 143 -4.75 12.56 0.83
N GLY A 144 -4.24 11.65 0.01
CA GLY A 144 -3.87 11.94 -1.37
C GLY A 144 -5.10 12.02 -2.30
N ARG A 145 -4.86 12.30 -3.58
CA ARG A 145 -5.93 12.43 -4.59
C ARG A 145 -6.68 11.11 -4.89
N TRP A 146 -6.13 9.99 -4.44
CA TRP A 146 -6.76 8.66 -4.54
C TRP A 146 -7.78 8.39 -3.44
N ILE A 147 -7.97 9.32 -2.50
CA ILE A 147 -9.00 9.25 -1.46
C ILE A 147 -10.20 10.10 -1.84
N ASP A 148 -11.38 9.50 -1.73
CA ASP A 148 -12.66 10.18 -1.94
C ASP A 148 -13.03 10.98 -0.68
N ILE A 149 -12.69 12.26 -0.68
CA ILE A 149 -12.96 13.18 0.42
C ILE A 149 -14.46 13.42 0.59
N ASP A 150 -15.20 13.50 -0.51
CA ASP A 150 -16.64 13.72 -0.46
C ASP A 150 -17.35 12.50 0.17
N LEU A 151 -16.85 11.29 -0.02
CA LEU A 151 -17.36 10.08 0.62
C LEU A 151 -17.12 10.09 2.15
N ILE A 152 -15.97 10.61 2.60
CA ILE A 152 -15.71 10.82 4.03
C ILE A 152 -16.70 11.83 4.61
N ILE A 153 -16.96 12.94 3.92
CA ILE A 153 -17.93 13.97 4.34
C ILE A 153 -19.34 13.39 4.38
N GLN A 154 -19.76 12.66 3.35
CA GLN A 154 -21.07 12.00 3.32
C GLN A 154 -21.23 11.01 4.49
N THR A 155 -20.14 10.27 4.84
CA THR A 155 -20.14 9.39 6.00
C THR A 155 -20.35 10.19 7.28
N ALA A 156 -19.60 11.27 7.51
CA ALA A 156 -19.74 12.11 8.68
C ALA A 156 -21.16 12.68 8.83
N ARG A 157 -21.76 13.17 7.74
CA ARG A 157 -23.14 13.70 7.72
C ARG A 157 -24.19 12.64 7.97
N SER A 158 -23.95 11.40 7.52
CA SER A 158 -24.88 10.29 7.70
C SER A 158 -24.88 9.74 9.14
N PHE A 159 -23.79 9.98 9.89
CA PHE A 159 -23.63 9.56 11.30
C PHE A 159 -23.28 10.76 12.20
N PRO A 160 -24.19 11.74 12.38
CA PRO A 160 -23.88 12.99 13.07
C PRO A 160 -23.56 12.81 14.57
N ALA A 161 -23.98 11.69 15.18
CA ALA A 161 -23.65 11.35 16.56
C ALA A 161 -22.33 10.59 16.71
N ALA A 162 -21.72 10.15 15.61
CA ALA A 162 -20.43 9.46 15.57
C ALA A 162 -19.28 10.44 15.40
N SER A 163 -18.07 10.02 15.74
CA SER A 163 -16.84 10.75 15.41
C SER A 163 -16.15 10.12 14.22
N VAL A 164 -15.87 10.90 13.19
CA VAL A 164 -15.00 10.48 12.08
C VAL A 164 -13.58 10.94 12.40
N VAL A 165 -12.68 9.99 12.65
CA VAL A 165 -11.30 10.27 13.05
C VAL A 165 -10.35 9.95 11.91
N ILE A 166 -9.51 10.91 11.56
CA ILE A 166 -8.52 10.79 10.50
C ILE A 166 -7.13 10.97 11.09
N ILE A 167 -6.28 9.95 10.94
CA ILE A 167 -4.85 10.05 11.25
C ILE A 167 -4.02 9.87 9.97
N GLY A 168 -3.03 10.72 9.78
CA GLY A 168 -2.14 10.65 8.62
C GLY A 168 -1.71 11.98 8.07
N LEU A 169 -1.10 11.95 6.89
CA LEU A 169 -0.59 13.11 6.20
C LEU A 169 -1.66 13.74 5.29
N ASN A 170 -1.79 15.06 5.34
CA ASN A 170 -2.50 15.80 4.31
C ASN A 170 -1.53 16.16 3.17
N GLU A 171 -1.62 15.45 2.06
CA GLU A 171 -0.72 15.61 0.89
C GLU A 171 -1.08 16.81 0.00
N LYS A 172 -1.46 17.93 0.58
CA LYS A 172 -1.86 19.15 -0.16
C LYS A 172 -3.00 18.90 -1.16
N ASN A 173 -3.85 17.92 -0.88
CA ASN A 173 -5.08 17.71 -1.63
C ASN A 173 -6.03 18.86 -1.32
N PRO A 174 -6.38 19.73 -2.28
CA PRO A 174 -7.24 20.89 -2.03
C PRO A 174 -8.62 20.51 -1.53
N GLU A 175 -9.12 19.33 -1.87
CA GLU A 175 -10.42 18.83 -1.42
C GLU A 175 -10.50 18.64 0.10
N THR A 176 -9.35 18.42 0.76
CA THR A 176 -9.31 18.24 2.22
C THR A 176 -9.74 19.48 3.01
N GLN A 177 -9.75 20.67 2.39
CA GLN A 177 -10.27 21.88 3.03
C GLN A 177 -11.76 21.75 3.35
N LYS A 178 -12.52 20.95 2.58
CA LYS A 178 -13.94 20.69 2.80
C LYS A 178 -14.21 19.98 4.14
N LEU A 179 -13.24 19.18 4.64
CA LEU A 179 -13.38 18.44 5.90
C LEU A 179 -13.57 19.37 7.10
N ALA A 180 -12.98 20.56 7.08
CA ALA A 180 -13.09 21.55 8.17
C ALA A 180 -14.50 22.07 8.41
N GLY A 181 -15.42 21.87 7.46
CA GLY A 181 -16.84 22.26 7.59
C GLY A 181 -17.67 21.29 8.44
N GLU A 182 -17.16 20.11 8.73
CA GLU A 182 -17.89 19.06 9.43
C GLU A 182 -17.48 18.99 10.91
N LYS A 183 -18.44 19.18 11.82
CA LYS A 183 -18.17 19.29 13.27
C LYS A 183 -17.71 17.98 13.91
N ASN A 184 -18.07 16.85 13.33
CA ASN A 184 -17.75 15.52 13.84
C ASN A 184 -16.59 14.85 13.08
N ILE A 185 -15.84 15.61 12.26
CA ILE A 185 -14.58 15.14 11.66
C ILE A 185 -13.40 15.67 12.48
N HIS A 186 -12.56 14.77 12.94
CA HIS A 186 -11.39 15.04 13.77
C HIS A 186 -10.12 14.64 13.03
N PHE A 187 -9.35 15.60 12.55
CA PHE A 187 -8.07 15.35 11.91
C PHE A 187 -6.95 15.46 12.94
N LEU A 188 -6.38 14.32 13.35
CA LEU A 188 -5.37 14.22 14.42
C LEU A 188 -3.92 14.29 13.88
N GLY A 189 -3.76 14.49 12.58
CA GLY A 189 -2.44 14.62 11.95
C GLY A 189 -1.67 13.30 11.85
N MET A 190 -0.40 13.44 11.47
CA MET A 190 0.50 12.30 11.31
C MET A 190 0.89 11.70 12.66
N LYS A 191 0.87 10.37 12.73
CA LYS A 191 1.33 9.60 13.89
C LYS A 191 2.53 8.75 13.48
N SER A 192 3.41 8.46 14.43
CA SER A 192 4.51 7.53 14.18
C SER A 192 3.96 6.12 13.93
N ARG A 193 4.71 5.30 13.18
CA ARG A 193 4.29 3.93 12.84
C ARG A 193 3.98 3.10 14.11
N SER A 194 4.71 3.31 15.19
CA SER A 194 4.50 2.61 16.46
C SER A 194 3.26 3.07 17.22
N GLU A 195 2.75 4.29 16.96
CA GLU A 195 1.54 4.80 17.58
C GLU A 195 0.27 4.38 16.84
N VAL A 196 0.33 4.23 15.52
CA VAL A 196 -0.84 3.94 14.65
C VAL A 196 -1.71 2.79 15.18
N PRO A 197 -1.17 1.65 15.67
CA PRO A 197 -1.99 0.56 16.20
C PRO A 197 -2.89 0.99 17.37
N ASN A 198 -2.41 1.89 18.25
CA ASN A 198 -3.21 2.38 19.38
C ASN A 198 -4.44 3.17 18.91
N TYR A 199 -4.30 3.97 17.83
CA TYR A 199 -5.43 4.70 17.24
C TYR A 199 -6.41 3.74 16.57
N ILE A 200 -5.90 2.78 15.78
CA ILE A 200 -6.75 1.79 15.10
C ILE A 200 -7.52 0.95 16.14
N ARG A 201 -6.92 0.63 17.28
CA ARG A 201 -7.62 -0.07 18.38
C ARG A 201 -8.89 0.67 18.81
N GLU A 202 -8.85 2.00 18.86
CA GLU A 202 -9.98 2.81 19.27
C GLU A 202 -11.07 2.97 18.19
N PHE A 203 -10.79 2.64 16.92
CA PHE A 203 -11.79 2.68 15.87
C PHE A 203 -12.81 1.56 16.04
N ASP A 204 -14.10 1.88 15.96
CA ASP A 204 -15.18 0.89 15.91
C ASP A 204 -15.28 0.30 14.50
N VAL A 205 -15.07 1.12 13.46
CA VAL A 205 -14.96 0.70 12.06
C VAL A 205 -13.85 1.46 11.35
N CYS A 206 -13.25 0.84 10.34
CA CYS A 206 -12.17 1.42 9.54
C CYS A 206 -12.62 1.70 8.11
N LEU A 207 -12.28 2.87 7.58
CA LEU A 207 -12.64 3.29 6.23
C LEU A 207 -11.49 3.10 5.24
N MET A 208 -11.83 2.67 4.03
CA MET A 208 -10.96 2.67 2.85
C MET A 208 -11.73 3.34 1.68
N PRO A 209 -11.97 4.65 1.74
CA PRO A 209 -12.77 5.39 0.77
C PRO A 209 -11.90 5.79 -0.43
N PHE A 210 -11.62 4.83 -1.33
CA PHE A 210 -10.83 5.13 -2.52
C PHE A 210 -11.66 5.82 -3.59
N ALA A 211 -11.07 6.85 -4.20
CA ALA A 211 -11.64 7.49 -5.38
C ALA A 211 -11.66 6.48 -6.55
N ARG A 212 -12.72 6.54 -7.37
CA ARG A 212 -12.90 5.68 -8.55
C ARG A 212 -12.07 6.16 -9.73
N THR A 213 -10.79 6.38 -9.49
CA THR A 213 -9.79 6.73 -10.51
C THR A 213 -8.96 5.51 -10.85
N SER A 214 -8.23 5.55 -11.96
CA SER A 214 -7.27 4.50 -12.33
C SER A 214 -6.29 4.17 -11.20
N VAL A 215 -5.81 5.18 -10.46
CA VAL A 215 -4.90 5.01 -9.32
C VAL A 215 -5.57 4.30 -8.14
N GLY A 216 -6.86 4.56 -7.89
CA GLY A 216 -7.62 3.89 -6.82
C GLY A 216 -8.00 2.45 -7.15
N GLN A 217 -8.02 2.11 -8.45
CA GLN A 217 -8.43 0.78 -8.91
C GLN A 217 -7.22 -0.17 -8.96
N GLY A 218 -7.29 -1.27 -8.24
CA GLY A 218 -6.28 -2.32 -8.29
C GLY A 218 -5.20 -2.25 -7.21
N LEU A 219 -5.28 -1.29 -6.30
CA LEU A 219 -4.37 -1.23 -5.16
C LEU A 219 -4.77 -2.21 -4.06
N LEU A 220 -3.76 -2.88 -3.50
CA LEU A 220 -3.85 -3.58 -2.22
C LEU A 220 -3.03 -2.78 -1.19
N PRO A 221 -3.64 -1.78 -0.53
CA PRO A 221 -2.90 -0.86 0.32
C PRO A 221 -2.50 -1.52 1.63
N LEU A 222 -1.38 -1.09 2.21
CA LEU A 222 -0.86 -1.58 3.50
C LEU A 222 -1.91 -1.52 4.62
N LYS A 223 -2.72 -0.45 4.66
CA LYS A 223 -3.78 -0.26 5.68
C LYS A 223 -4.83 -1.38 5.69
N LEU A 224 -5.09 -2.04 4.56
CA LEU A 224 -5.96 -3.21 4.53
C LEU A 224 -5.47 -4.28 5.51
N PHE A 225 -4.20 -4.65 5.39
CA PHE A 225 -3.61 -5.70 6.19
C PHE A 225 -3.41 -5.26 7.65
N GLU A 226 -3.15 -3.97 7.89
CA GLU A 226 -3.08 -3.38 9.24
C GLU A 226 -4.44 -3.45 9.94
N TYR A 227 -5.53 -3.08 9.27
CA TYR A 227 -6.89 -3.18 9.81
C TYR A 227 -7.32 -4.63 10.02
N LEU A 228 -7.01 -5.52 9.09
CA LEU A 228 -7.27 -6.96 9.23
C LEU A 228 -6.53 -7.54 10.44
N SER A 229 -5.26 -7.19 10.63
CA SER A 229 -4.45 -7.64 11.76
C SER A 229 -5.03 -7.19 13.11
N MET A 230 -5.60 -5.99 13.14
CA MET A 230 -6.31 -5.45 14.30
C MET A 230 -7.74 -6.01 14.46
N GLY A 231 -8.19 -6.87 13.54
CA GLY A 231 -9.52 -7.50 13.58
C GLY A 231 -10.68 -6.56 13.32
N LYS A 232 -10.43 -5.34 12.81
CA LYS A 232 -11.45 -4.30 12.68
C LYS A 232 -12.42 -4.55 11.55
N PRO A 233 -13.72 -4.19 11.68
CA PRO A 233 -14.63 -4.05 10.55
C PRO A 233 -14.09 -3.03 9.56
N ILE A 234 -14.04 -3.38 8.27
CA ILE A 234 -13.42 -2.55 7.22
C ILE A 234 -14.43 -2.32 6.13
N ILE A 235 -14.72 -1.05 5.86
CA ILE A 235 -15.55 -0.63 4.73
C ILE A 235 -14.65 -0.09 3.63
N ALA A 236 -14.79 -0.64 2.43
CA ALA A 236 -13.96 -0.24 1.31
C ALA A 236 -14.78 0.05 0.05
N THR A 237 -14.41 1.08 -0.69
CA THR A 237 -14.83 1.23 -2.08
C THR A 237 -14.33 0.03 -2.88
N ASN A 238 -15.21 -0.66 -3.57
CA ASN A 238 -14.84 -1.82 -4.37
C ASN A 238 -13.94 -1.41 -5.54
N SER A 239 -12.71 -1.93 -5.55
CA SER A 239 -11.70 -1.68 -6.59
C SER A 239 -11.40 -2.90 -7.46
N GLY A 240 -12.18 -3.96 -7.33
CA GLY A 240 -11.97 -5.24 -8.00
C GLY A 240 -10.86 -6.09 -7.36
N SER A 241 -9.68 -5.52 -7.07
CA SER A 241 -8.60 -6.24 -6.37
C SER A 241 -8.95 -6.61 -4.92
N LEU A 242 -9.96 -5.95 -4.34
CA LEU A 242 -10.46 -6.25 -2.99
C LEU A 242 -11.49 -7.40 -2.96
N GLU A 243 -11.95 -7.87 -4.11
CA GLU A 243 -12.95 -8.96 -4.18
C GLU A 243 -12.49 -10.25 -3.48
N ILE A 244 -11.21 -10.55 -3.52
CA ILE A 244 -10.64 -11.73 -2.84
C ILE A 244 -10.71 -11.66 -1.31
N PHE A 245 -11.11 -10.51 -0.76
CA PHE A 245 -11.30 -10.27 0.68
C PHE A 245 -12.77 -10.05 1.04
N ARG A 246 -13.72 -10.32 0.14
CA ARG A 246 -15.15 -10.06 0.35
C ARG A 246 -15.72 -10.75 1.58
N ASP A 247 -15.15 -11.87 1.99
CA ASP A 247 -15.56 -12.64 3.17
C ASP A 247 -15.16 -11.99 4.51
N VAL A 248 -14.28 -10.98 4.48
CA VAL A 248 -13.76 -10.25 5.65
C VAL A 248 -13.93 -8.74 5.57
N LEU A 249 -14.39 -8.22 4.41
CA LEU A 249 -14.62 -6.79 4.15
C LEU A 249 -16.09 -6.49 3.85
N TYR A 250 -16.48 -5.26 4.12
CA TYR A 250 -17.70 -4.63 3.62
C TYR A 250 -17.37 -3.84 2.36
N LEU A 251 -17.63 -4.41 1.19
CA LEU A 251 -17.35 -3.77 -0.10
C LEU A 251 -18.55 -2.97 -0.59
N ALA A 252 -18.30 -1.81 -1.18
CA ALA A 252 -19.32 -0.92 -1.69
C ALA A 252 -19.04 -0.48 -3.13
N ASP A 253 -20.06 -0.64 -4.01
CA ASP A 253 -19.96 -0.28 -5.42
C ASP A 253 -20.40 1.17 -5.69
N ASP A 254 -20.98 1.86 -4.72
CA ASP A 254 -21.35 3.27 -4.77
C ASP A 254 -21.38 3.90 -3.37
N SER A 255 -21.57 5.22 -3.31
CA SER A 255 -21.59 5.97 -2.05
C SER A 255 -22.76 5.59 -1.15
N SER A 256 -23.94 5.28 -1.71
CA SER A 256 -25.11 4.85 -0.95
C SER A 256 -24.85 3.52 -0.27
N MET A 257 -24.33 2.55 -1.03
CA MET A 257 -23.92 1.24 -0.48
C MET A 257 -22.82 1.41 0.57
N PHE A 258 -21.84 2.31 0.36
CA PHE A 258 -20.79 2.57 1.33
C PHE A 258 -21.35 2.98 2.69
N ILE A 259 -22.30 3.93 2.71
CA ILE A 259 -22.98 4.38 3.93
C ILE A 259 -23.78 3.25 4.59
N GLN A 260 -24.46 2.41 3.79
CA GLN A 260 -25.17 1.23 4.31
C GLN A 260 -24.20 0.22 4.94
N GLN A 261 -23.05 -0.02 4.31
CA GLN A 261 -22.02 -0.92 4.84
C GLN A 261 -21.40 -0.36 6.15
N VAL A 262 -21.19 0.95 6.25
CA VAL A 262 -20.75 1.58 7.52
C VAL A 262 -21.76 1.29 8.63
N LYS A 263 -23.07 1.43 8.35
CA LYS A 263 -24.12 1.13 9.35
C LYS A 263 -24.11 -0.32 9.80
N LEU A 264 -23.96 -1.26 8.88
CA LEU A 264 -23.85 -2.69 9.21
C LEU A 264 -22.61 -2.99 10.04
N ALA A 265 -21.46 -2.44 9.65
CA ALA A 265 -20.19 -2.65 10.33
C ALA A 265 -20.16 -2.09 11.75
N ILE A 266 -20.83 -0.95 12.01
CA ILE A 266 -20.99 -0.41 13.37
C ILE A 266 -21.76 -1.38 14.28
N SER A 267 -22.70 -2.14 13.71
CA SER A 267 -23.53 -3.11 14.44
C SER A 267 -22.92 -4.51 14.51
N GLU A 268 -21.72 -4.69 13.98
CA GLU A 268 -21.05 -6.01 13.95
C GLU A 268 -20.66 -6.45 15.37
N VAL A 269 -21.16 -7.61 15.77
CA VAL A 269 -20.83 -8.26 17.05
C VAL A 269 -20.25 -9.67 16.86
N ASP A 270 -19.94 -10.05 15.62
CA ASP A 270 -19.49 -11.40 15.28
C ASP A 270 -17.99 -11.59 15.56
N ALA A 271 -17.68 -12.21 16.70
CA ALA A 271 -16.30 -12.56 17.06
C ALA A 271 -15.63 -13.51 16.07
N SER A 272 -16.40 -14.26 15.25
CA SER A 272 -15.83 -15.12 14.23
C SER A 272 -15.21 -14.31 13.07
N LEU A 273 -15.80 -13.17 12.71
CA LEU A 273 -15.26 -12.25 11.71
C LEU A 273 -13.96 -11.59 12.20
N VAL A 274 -13.88 -11.20 13.47
CA VAL A 274 -12.63 -10.69 14.07
C VAL A 274 -11.51 -11.70 13.89
N ARG A 275 -11.77 -12.97 14.23
CA ARG A 275 -10.77 -14.05 14.07
C ARG A 275 -10.39 -14.26 12.62
N LYS A 276 -11.37 -14.37 11.71
CA LYS A 276 -11.11 -14.52 10.26
C LYS A 276 -10.24 -13.39 9.69
N ARG A 277 -10.47 -12.15 10.10
CA ARG A 277 -9.65 -11.00 9.67
C ARG A 277 -8.21 -11.15 10.12
N ARG A 278 -8.00 -11.54 11.39
CA ARG A 278 -6.65 -11.75 11.94
C ARG A 278 -5.95 -12.92 11.26
N GLU A 279 -6.64 -14.05 11.06
CA GLU A 279 -6.11 -15.20 10.31
C GLU A 279 -5.70 -14.77 8.89
N LYS A 280 -6.58 -13.99 8.20
CA LYS A 280 -6.28 -13.46 6.89
C LYS A 280 -5.05 -12.54 6.91
N ALA A 281 -4.88 -11.69 7.91
CA ALA A 281 -3.70 -10.86 8.05
C ALA A 281 -2.41 -11.70 8.24
N HIS A 282 -2.47 -12.81 8.96
CA HIS A 282 -1.32 -13.71 9.13
C HIS A 282 -0.86 -14.33 7.80
N GLU A 283 -1.78 -14.67 6.89
CA GLU A 283 -1.43 -15.12 5.53
C GLU A 283 -0.60 -14.05 4.77
N TYR A 284 -0.79 -12.77 5.10
CA TYR A 284 -0.09 -11.63 4.52
C TYR A 284 0.96 -11.01 5.46
N SER A 285 1.42 -11.74 6.48
CA SER A 285 2.50 -11.28 7.35
C SER A 285 3.83 -11.13 6.60
N TRP A 286 4.71 -10.24 7.05
CA TRP A 286 6.04 -10.11 6.46
C TRP A 286 6.84 -11.42 6.42
N PRO A 287 6.83 -12.29 7.46
CA PRO A 287 7.46 -13.59 7.36
C PRO A 287 6.91 -14.44 6.19
N ALA A 288 5.60 -14.48 5.99
CA ALA A 288 4.99 -15.21 4.88
C ALA A 288 5.38 -14.60 3.51
N ARG A 289 5.47 -13.27 3.41
CA ARG A 289 5.95 -12.58 2.19
C ARG A 289 7.41 -12.89 1.90
N ILE A 290 8.27 -12.89 2.91
CA ILE A 290 9.70 -13.23 2.77
C ILE A 290 9.86 -14.64 2.20
N GLN A 291 9.11 -15.62 2.71
CA GLN A 291 9.13 -16.98 2.17
C GLN A 291 8.72 -17.02 0.68
N ALA A 292 7.71 -16.26 0.29
CA ALA A 292 7.28 -16.18 -1.10
C ALA A 292 8.35 -15.54 -2.01
N TYR A 293 9.00 -14.46 -1.56
CA TYR A 293 10.12 -13.85 -2.26
C TYR A 293 11.31 -14.82 -2.39
N ASP A 294 11.70 -15.48 -1.32
CA ASP A 294 12.84 -16.42 -1.30
C ASP A 294 12.62 -17.56 -2.27
N SER A 295 11.43 -18.15 -2.26
CA SER A 295 11.06 -19.23 -3.18
C SER A 295 11.14 -18.78 -4.65
N ALA A 296 10.63 -17.61 -4.98
CA ALA A 296 10.64 -17.07 -6.34
C ALA A 296 12.07 -16.73 -6.81
N ILE A 297 12.90 -16.17 -5.93
CA ILE A 297 14.30 -15.85 -6.22
C ILE A 297 15.10 -17.11 -6.46
N SER A 298 14.95 -18.14 -5.60
CA SER A 298 15.65 -19.42 -5.74
C SER A 298 15.32 -20.09 -7.08
N GLN A 299 14.05 -20.14 -7.47
CA GLN A 299 13.64 -20.64 -8.77
C GLN A 299 14.28 -19.87 -9.95
N SER A 300 14.36 -18.54 -9.83
CA SER A 300 14.96 -17.68 -10.85
C SER A 300 16.47 -17.89 -11.00
N ILE A 301 17.20 -18.19 -9.91
CA ILE A 301 18.63 -18.47 -9.93
C ILE A 301 18.90 -19.86 -10.53
N ASP A 302 18.12 -20.85 -10.15
CA ASP A 302 18.33 -22.23 -10.62
C ASP A 302 18.00 -22.39 -12.11
N SER A 303 16.98 -21.69 -12.61
CA SER A 303 16.68 -21.68 -14.05
C SER A 303 17.81 -21.09 -14.91
N LYS A 304 18.63 -20.18 -14.37
CA LYS A 304 19.80 -19.61 -15.06
C LYS A 304 21.02 -20.55 -15.07
N LYS A 305 21.07 -21.56 -14.20
CA LYS A 305 22.16 -22.55 -14.18
C LYS A 305 21.97 -23.67 -15.21
N ILE A 306 20.74 -23.85 -15.70
CA ILE A 306 20.36 -24.94 -16.62
C ILE A 306 20.45 -24.47 -18.10
N ASN A 307 20.48 -23.17 -18.36
CA ASN A 307 20.69 -22.58 -19.68
C ASN A 307 22.12 -22.00 -19.83
#